data_1d8a46e710ea59d69faa05f04111e831
#
_entry.id   1d8a46e710ea59d69faa05f04111e831
#
_cell.length_a   1.000
_cell.length_b   1.000
_cell.length_c   1.000
_cell.angle_alpha   90.00
_cell.angle_beta   90.00
_cell.angle_gamma   90.00
#
_symmetry.space_group_name_H-M   'P 1'
#
loop_
_entity.id
_entity.type
_entity.pdbx_description
1 polymer ?
#
loop_
_entity_poly.entity_id
_entity_poly.type
_entity_poly.pdbx_seq_one_letter_code
_entity_poly.pdbx_strand_id
1 'polypeptide(L)'
;MKRFFVLFVAVVLVLFGLATAPAYAFNQASLTELLSTNQCKDCDLTNADLSSANLTNADLERANLSGANLTGANLSGADLEKANLGLANLTTANLMGADLEKADLMGADLTGANLMGTSLEKATMPNGSKHA
;
A
#
# COMPACT_ATOMS: atom_id res chain seq x y z
N MET A 1 3.40 11.80 17.88
CA MET A 1 4.68 11.06 17.87
C MET A 1 5.03 10.43 16.52
N LYS A 2 4.08 9.81 15.79
CA LYS A 2 4.37 9.24 14.45
C LYS A 2 4.84 10.29 13.41
N ARG A 3 4.36 11.53 13.48
CA ARG A 3 4.77 12.62 12.58
C ARG A 3 6.25 13.02 12.73
N PHE A 4 6.80 12.97 13.94
CA PHE A 4 8.20 13.29 14.20
C PHE A 4 9.17 12.24 13.67
N PHE A 5 8.78 10.96 13.68
CA PHE A 5 9.63 9.86 13.22
C PHE A 5 9.84 9.90 11.70
N VAL A 6 8.79 10.18 10.94
CA VAL A 6 8.87 10.32 9.47
C VAL A 6 9.71 11.51 9.05
N LEU A 7 9.55 12.67 9.74
CA LEU A 7 10.37 13.86 9.53
C LEU A 7 11.84 13.62 9.89
N PHE A 8 12.11 12.87 10.94
CA PHE A 8 13.47 12.56 11.40
C PHE A 8 14.22 11.67 10.39
N VAL A 9 13.55 10.66 9.83
CA VAL A 9 14.12 9.79 8.79
C VAL A 9 14.42 10.58 7.51
N ALA A 10 13.51 11.47 7.09
CA ALA A 10 13.72 12.32 5.92
C ALA A 10 14.87 13.31 6.12
N VAL A 11 14.99 13.93 7.30
CA VAL A 11 16.06 14.86 7.65
C VAL A 11 17.42 14.17 7.74
N VAL A 12 17.47 12.96 8.32
CA VAL A 12 18.72 12.17 8.41
C VAL A 12 19.20 11.77 7.03
N LEU A 13 18.32 11.38 6.10
CA LEU A 13 18.69 11.03 4.73
C LEU A 13 19.28 12.23 3.96
N VAL A 14 18.75 13.44 4.20
CA VAL A 14 19.27 14.68 3.59
C VAL A 14 20.64 15.07 4.18
N LEU A 15 20.85 14.91 5.49
CA LEU A 15 22.09 15.30 6.17
C LEU A 15 23.29 14.40 5.83
N PHE A 16 23.06 13.12 5.48
CA PHE A 16 24.14 12.18 5.17
C PHE A 16 24.48 12.07 3.68
N GLY A 17 23.88 12.91 2.82
CA GLY A 17 24.22 12.95 1.39
C GLY A 17 23.95 11.62 0.65
N LEU A 18 23.14 10.77 1.21
CA LEU A 18 22.71 9.51 0.60
C LEU A 18 21.66 9.76 -0.50
N ALA A 19 21.84 10.83 -1.25
CA ALA A 19 20.96 11.24 -2.35
C ALA A 19 21.24 10.47 -3.66
N THR A 20 21.98 9.38 -3.62
CA THR A 20 21.94 8.42 -4.72
C THR A 20 20.71 7.56 -4.49
N ALA A 21 19.58 7.99 -5.05
CA ALA A 21 18.35 7.21 -5.03
C ALA A 21 18.69 5.78 -5.48
N PRO A 22 18.60 4.80 -4.59
CA PRO A 22 18.65 3.42 -5.03
C PRO A 22 17.47 3.16 -5.95
N ALA A 23 17.50 2.05 -6.68
CA ALA A 23 16.45 1.59 -7.58
C ALA A 23 15.07 1.31 -6.90
N TYR A 24 14.86 1.83 -5.71
CA TYR A 24 13.66 1.73 -4.87
C TYR A 24 13.00 3.10 -4.66
N ALA A 25 13.12 4.00 -5.63
CA ALA A 25 12.50 5.32 -5.52
C ALA A 25 10.99 5.21 -5.59
N PHE A 26 10.35 4.89 -4.45
CA PHE A 26 8.96 5.25 -4.24
C PHE A 26 8.87 6.77 -4.08
N ASN A 27 7.74 7.35 -4.41
CA ASN A 27 7.54 8.77 -4.23
C ASN A 27 7.43 9.09 -2.74
N GLN A 28 8.52 9.63 -2.16
CA GLN A 28 8.57 9.98 -0.74
C GLN A 28 7.45 10.97 -0.35
N ALA A 29 7.06 11.85 -1.26
CA ALA A 29 5.95 12.78 -1.02
C ALA A 29 4.63 12.04 -0.87
N SER A 30 4.34 11.07 -1.74
CA SER A 30 3.14 10.21 -1.67
C SER A 30 3.09 9.42 -0.36
N LEU A 31 4.21 8.84 0.06
CA LEU A 31 4.27 8.11 1.32
C LEU A 31 4.00 9.03 2.52
N THR A 32 4.59 10.23 2.52
CA THR A 32 4.37 11.23 3.58
C THR A 32 2.91 11.68 3.61
N GLU A 33 2.31 11.91 2.45
CA GLU A 33 0.90 12.27 2.33
C GLU A 33 0.00 11.18 2.91
N LEU A 34 0.17 9.94 2.49
CA LEU A 34 -0.60 8.80 3.00
C LEU A 34 -0.50 8.68 4.51
N LEU A 35 0.72 8.68 5.07
CA LEU A 35 0.93 8.46 6.50
C LEU A 35 0.45 9.64 7.37
N SER A 36 0.32 10.84 6.81
CA SER A 36 -0.11 12.03 7.55
C SER A 36 -1.60 12.34 7.40
N THR A 37 -2.20 12.04 6.25
CA THR A 37 -3.58 12.40 5.94
C THR A 37 -4.51 11.20 5.75
N ASN A 38 -3.95 10.00 5.60
CA ASN A 38 -4.67 8.78 5.22
C ASN A 38 -5.31 8.88 3.81
N GLN A 39 -4.83 9.79 2.99
CA GLN A 39 -5.31 10.08 1.64
C GLN A 39 -4.16 9.92 0.65
N CYS A 40 -4.33 9.11 -0.37
CA CYS A 40 -3.30 8.91 -1.40
C CYS A 40 -3.91 8.37 -2.70
N LYS A 41 -5.00 9.02 -3.12
CA LYS A 41 -5.63 8.70 -4.41
C LYS A 41 -4.68 9.00 -5.56
N ASP A 42 -4.58 8.08 -6.53
CA ASP A 42 -3.66 8.16 -7.67
C ASP A 42 -2.16 8.26 -7.31
N CYS A 43 -1.77 8.01 -6.06
CA CYS A 43 -0.38 8.11 -5.62
C CYS A 43 0.51 7.01 -6.20
N ASP A 44 1.79 7.33 -6.36
CA ASP A 44 2.83 6.35 -6.63
C ASP A 44 3.51 5.89 -5.33
N LEU A 45 3.18 4.68 -4.91
CA LEU A 45 3.72 4.00 -3.73
C LEU A 45 4.44 2.70 -4.13
N THR A 46 4.95 2.66 -5.37
CA THR A 46 5.68 1.50 -5.90
C THR A 46 6.85 1.15 -4.97
N ASN A 47 6.91 -0.12 -4.54
CA ASN A 47 7.92 -0.65 -3.62
C ASN A 47 7.98 0.05 -2.25
N ALA A 48 6.98 0.82 -1.85
CA ALA A 48 6.95 1.47 -0.54
C ALA A 48 6.95 0.44 0.60
N ASP A 49 7.65 0.74 1.69
CA ASP A 49 7.54 -0.04 2.92
C ASP A 49 6.42 0.53 3.79
N LEU A 50 5.30 -0.18 3.80
CA LEU A 50 4.09 0.10 4.57
C LEU A 50 3.82 -1.03 5.59
N SER A 51 4.85 -1.79 5.95
CA SER A 51 4.71 -2.89 6.89
C SER A 51 4.17 -2.40 8.23
N SER A 52 3.18 -3.10 8.75
CA SER A 52 2.47 -2.76 10.01
C SER A 52 1.84 -1.37 10.04
N ALA A 53 1.73 -0.68 8.90
CA ALA A 53 1.10 0.64 8.84
C ALA A 53 -0.40 0.57 9.19
N ASN A 54 -0.88 1.59 9.88
CA ASN A 54 -2.32 1.75 10.11
C ASN A 54 -2.93 2.57 8.96
N LEU A 55 -3.56 1.88 8.04
CA LEU A 55 -4.21 2.44 6.85
C LEU A 55 -5.74 2.21 6.90
N THR A 56 -6.30 2.13 8.10
CA THR A 56 -7.74 1.96 8.31
C THR A 56 -8.50 3.09 7.61
N ASN A 57 -9.47 2.73 6.74
CA ASN A 57 -10.25 3.66 5.94
C ASN A 57 -9.40 4.60 5.05
N ALA A 58 -8.18 4.22 4.69
CA ALA A 58 -7.36 5.02 3.79
C ALA A 58 -7.99 5.10 2.39
N ASP A 59 -7.89 6.28 1.76
CA ASP A 59 -8.21 6.45 0.35
C ASP A 59 -6.96 6.16 -0.49
N LEU A 60 -6.96 5.01 -1.12
CA LEU A 60 -5.92 4.51 -2.00
C LEU A 60 -6.47 4.20 -3.40
N GLU A 61 -7.63 4.81 -3.75
CA GLU A 61 -8.24 4.62 -5.07
C GLU A 61 -7.22 4.88 -6.18
N ARG A 62 -7.05 3.95 -7.08
CA ARG A 62 -6.10 3.99 -8.21
C ARG A 62 -4.63 4.18 -7.82
N ALA A 63 -4.26 4.05 -6.53
CA ALA A 63 -2.86 4.12 -6.13
C ALA A 63 -2.04 2.99 -6.75
N ASN A 64 -0.79 3.28 -7.07
CA ASN A 64 0.17 2.27 -7.51
C ASN A 64 0.96 1.74 -6.32
N LEU A 65 0.59 0.58 -5.83
CA LEU A 65 1.22 -0.15 -4.71
C LEU A 65 2.02 -1.37 -5.21
N SER A 66 2.39 -1.38 -6.50
CA SER A 66 3.07 -2.55 -7.04
C SER A 66 4.40 -2.80 -6.33
N GLY A 67 4.63 -4.05 -5.91
CA GLY A 67 5.80 -4.45 -5.15
C GLY A 67 5.88 -3.88 -3.72
N ALA A 68 4.88 -3.14 -3.24
CA ALA A 68 4.90 -2.58 -1.90
C ALA A 68 4.90 -3.68 -0.82
N ASN A 69 5.56 -3.41 0.30
CA ASN A 69 5.51 -4.26 1.48
C ASN A 69 4.39 -3.79 2.40
N LEU A 70 3.30 -4.54 2.43
CA LEU A 70 2.11 -4.32 3.28
C LEU A 70 1.97 -5.41 4.35
N THR A 71 3.06 -6.10 4.69
CA THR A 71 3.06 -7.16 5.69
C THR A 71 2.48 -6.67 7.02
N GLY A 72 1.42 -7.30 7.50
CA GLY A 72 0.77 -6.95 8.76
C GLY A 72 0.10 -5.58 8.77
N ALA A 73 0.00 -4.88 7.64
CA ALA A 73 -0.69 -3.59 7.57
C ALA A 73 -2.19 -3.73 7.88
N ASN A 74 -2.76 -2.73 8.51
CA ASN A 74 -4.20 -2.66 8.74
C ASN A 74 -4.86 -1.79 7.66
N LEU A 75 -5.49 -2.44 6.69
CA LEU A 75 -6.21 -1.83 5.57
C LEU A 75 -7.73 -2.00 5.72
N SER A 76 -8.22 -2.23 6.96
CA SER A 76 -9.65 -2.44 7.15
C SER A 76 -10.46 -1.22 6.71
N GLY A 77 -11.48 -1.45 5.87
CA GLY A 77 -12.32 -0.42 5.29
C GLY A 77 -11.62 0.52 4.30
N ALA A 78 -10.37 0.26 3.91
CA ALA A 78 -9.67 1.08 2.94
C ALA A 78 -10.30 1.00 1.55
N ASP A 79 -10.28 2.11 0.82
CA ASP A 79 -10.66 2.18 -0.59
C ASP A 79 -9.42 1.90 -1.46
N LEU A 80 -9.41 0.76 -2.11
CA LEU A 80 -8.39 0.29 -3.03
C LEU A 80 -8.98 0.05 -4.43
N GLU A 81 -10.14 0.69 -4.75
CA GLU A 81 -10.77 0.52 -6.06
C GLU A 81 -9.75 0.85 -7.17
N LYS A 82 -9.58 -0.07 -8.10
CA LYS A 82 -8.64 0.05 -9.23
C LYS A 82 -7.16 0.23 -8.83
N ALA A 83 -6.79 0.03 -7.57
CA ALA A 83 -5.38 0.09 -7.16
C ALA A 83 -4.56 -1.02 -7.82
N ASN A 84 -3.30 -0.72 -8.09
CA ASN A 84 -2.34 -1.71 -8.56
C ASN A 84 -1.57 -2.28 -7.36
N LEU A 85 -1.86 -3.52 -6.98
CA LEU A 85 -1.20 -4.28 -5.92
C LEU A 85 -0.37 -5.44 -6.50
N GLY A 86 -0.04 -5.37 -7.77
CA GLY A 86 0.76 -6.41 -8.44
C GLY A 86 2.07 -6.66 -7.70
N LEU A 87 2.39 -7.93 -7.42
CA LEU A 87 3.60 -8.34 -6.67
C LEU A 87 3.72 -7.75 -5.25
N ALA A 88 2.69 -7.12 -4.70
CA ALA A 88 2.72 -6.59 -3.34
C ALA A 88 2.75 -7.74 -2.31
N ASN A 89 3.43 -7.51 -1.20
CA ASN A 89 3.40 -8.44 -0.07
C ASN A 89 2.32 -8.00 0.92
N LEU A 90 1.21 -8.73 0.95
CA LEU A 90 0.06 -8.53 1.86
C LEU A 90 0.00 -9.62 2.94
N THR A 91 1.12 -10.30 3.22
CA THR A 91 1.17 -11.36 4.22
C THR A 91 0.65 -10.84 5.56
N THR A 92 -0.32 -11.54 6.12
CA THR A 92 -1.00 -11.19 7.39
C THR A 92 -1.66 -9.80 7.44
N ALA A 93 -1.83 -9.12 6.31
CA ALA A 93 -2.54 -7.84 6.24
C ALA A 93 -4.03 -8.00 6.61
N ASN A 94 -4.60 -6.99 7.23
CA ASN A 94 -6.03 -6.95 7.51
C ASN A 94 -6.76 -6.12 6.45
N LEU A 95 -7.48 -6.78 5.56
CA LEU A 95 -8.28 -6.18 4.49
C LEU A 95 -9.80 -6.25 4.77
N MET A 96 -10.17 -6.49 6.02
CA MET A 96 -11.58 -6.63 6.39
C MET A 96 -12.41 -5.43 5.93
N GLY A 97 -13.44 -5.69 5.11
CA GLY A 97 -14.33 -4.65 4.60
C GLY A 97 -13.67 -3.66 3.62
N ALA A 98 -12.45 -3.90 3.18
CA ALA A 98 -11.81 -3.06 2.17
C ALA A 98 -12.49 -3.19 0.80
N ASP A 99 -12.42 -2.14 -0.01
CA ASP A 99 -12.88 -2.17 -1.39
C ASP A 99 -11.71 -2.39 -2.35
N LEU A 100 -11.68 -3.56 -2.99
CA LEU A 100 -10.69 -3.95 -4.00
C LEU A 100 -11.35 -4.13 -5.37
N GLU A 101 -12.51 -3.48 -5.61
CA GLU A 101 -13.18 -3.58 -6.91
C GLU A 101 -12.22 -3.18 -8.04
N LYS A 102 -12.10 -4.04 -9.04
CA LYS A 102 -11.20 -3.84 -10.20
C LYS A 102 -9.71 -3.69 -9.87
N ALA A 103 -9.28 -3.91 -8.62
CA ALA A 103 -7.86 -3.88 -8.26
C ALA A 103 -7.07 -4.98 -9.00
N ASP A 104 -5.79 -4.72 -9.19
CA ASP A 104 -4.86 -5.70 -9.73
C ASP A 104 -4.00 -6.29 -8.61
N LEU A 105 -4.21 -7.58 -8.29
CA LEU A 105 -3.46 -8.34 -7.30
C LEU A 105 -2.51 -9.36 -7.94
N MET A 106 -2.24 -9.25 -9.24
CA MET A 106 -1.45 -10.27 -9.93
C MET A 106 -0.08 -10.48 -9.27
N GLY A 107 0.19 -11.72 -8.86
CA GLY A 107 1.44 -12.08 -8.18
C GLY A 107 1.56 -11.58 -6.72
N ALA A 108 0.53 -10.95 -6.18
CA ALA A 108 0.54 -10.51 -4.77
C ALA A 108 0.52 -11.71 -3.81
N ASP A 109 1.18 -11.58 -2.66
CA ASP A 109 1.15 -12.59 -1.60
C ASP A 109 0.09 -12.21 -0.54
N LEU A 110 -1.00 -12.96 -0.51
CA LEU A 110 -2.12 -12.81 0.44
C LEU A 110 -2.06 -13.83 1.59
N THR A 111 -0.92 -14.48 1.82
CA THR A 111 -0.80 -15.53 2.84
C THR A 111 -1.19 -14.98 4.22
N GLY A 112 -2.21 -15.59 4.84
CA GLY A 112 -2.70 -15.18 6.15
C GLY A 112 -3.44 -13.84 6.19
N ALA A 113 -3.68 -13.18 5.04
CA ALA A 113 -4.46 -11.95 4.99
C ALA A 113 -5.93 -12.19 5.38
N ASN A 114 -6.51 -11.23 6.09
CA ASN A 114 -7.93 -11.27 6.44
C ASN A 114 -8.74 -10.55 5.36
N LEU A 115 -9.48 -11.31 4.56
CA LEU A 115 -10.33 -10.81 3.46
C LEU A 115 -11.83 -10.81 3.81
N MET A 116 -12.18 -10.85 5.09
CA MET A 116 -13.58 -10.93 5.49
C MET A 116 -14.35 -9.65 5.09
N GLY A 117 -15.39 -9.81 4.27
CA GLY A 117 -16.21 -8.69 3.80
C GLY A 117 -15.52 -7.77 2.78
N THR A 118 -14.37 -8.17 2.25
CA THR A 118 -13.67 -7.43 1.18
C THR A 118 -14.45 -7.51 -0.12
N SER A 119 -14.66 -6.37 -0.80
CA SER A 119 -15.17 -6.35 -2.17
C SER A 119 -14.04 -6.69 -3.16
N LEU A 120 -14.23 -7.69 -3.99
CA LEU A 120 -13.26 -8.15 -4.99
C LEU A 120 -13.85 -8.15 -6.41
N GLU A 121 -15.01 -7.51 -6.62
CA GLU A 121 -15.69 -7.55 -7.92
C GLU A 121 -14.72 -7.11 -9.04
N LYS A 122 -14.59 -7.94 -10.06
CA LYS A 122 -13.70 -7.72 -11.23
C LYS A 122 -12.22 -7.54 -10.88
N ALA A 123 -11.79 -7.80 -9.64
CA ALA A 123 -10.36 -7.79 -9.30
C ALA A 123 -9.60 -8.88 -10.07
N THR A 124 -8.34 -8.60 -10.39
CA THR A 124 -7.41 -9.61 -10.88
C THR A 124 -6.75 -10.28 -9.68
N MET A 125 -6.98 -11.58 -9.53
CA MET A 125 -6.46 -12.35 -8.40
C MET A 125 -4.96 -12.67 -8.57
N PRO A 126 -4.25 -13.11 -7.51
CA PRO A 126 -2.80 -13.38 -7.60
C PRO A 126 -2.39 -14.36 -8.71
N ASN A 127 -3.25 -15.29 -9.08
CA ASN A 127 -3.02 -16.25 -10.17
C ASN A 127 -3.39 -15.70 -11.57
N GLY A 128 -3.76 -14.42 -11.67
CA GLY A 128 -4.18 -13.76 -12.90
C GLY A 128 -5.65 -13.98 -13.30
N SER A 129 -6.42 -14.77 -12.53
CA SER A 129 -7.86 -14.94 -12.83
C SER A 129 -8.65 -13.69 -12.43
N LYS A 130 -9.79 -13.46 -13.08
CA LYS A 130 -10.72 -12.40 -12.68
C LYS A 130 -11.69 -12.94 -11.62
N HIS A 131 -11.89 -12.16 -10.56
CA HIS A 131 -12.97 -12.41 -9.60
C HIS A 131 -14.30 -12.01 -10.25
N ALA A 132 -15.30 -12.83 -10.07
CA ALA A 132 -16.64 -12.59 -10.65
C ALA A 132 -17.32 -11.37 -10.02
#